data_896c32fa2c8ce9f2c8da0f57d880f5fa
#
_entry.id   896c32fa2c8ce9f2c8da0f57d880f5fa
#
_cell.length_a   1.000
_cell.length_b   1.000
_cell.length_c   1.000
_cell.angle_alpha   90.00
_cell.angle_beta   90.00
_cell.angle_gamma   90.00
#
_symmetry.space_group_name_H-M   'P 1'
#
loop_
_entity.id
_entity.type
_entity.pdbx_description
1 polymer ?
#
loop_
_entity_poly.entity_id
_entity_poly.type
_entity_poly.pdbx_seq_one_letter_code
_entity_poly.pdbx_strand_id
1 'polypeptide(L)'
;QRQMCIRDRTTDQQKNAWLKEISILQNQLTDYPEGEISFEYTIPRIGHRIDTICIIDGIIFLLEFKVGSSKYTKNADDQVTDYALDLKYFHEASKDRYLIPIVVATEGAVQPVSIQLMHDKISMPLHCSQESIATAITATLSILHDAPLSLSTWQNARYAPTPTIIEAAQAMYRNHSVYDLSRNDAGAQNLTATTMAINRIIDHCKRFHEKGICFITGVPGAGKTLAGLNIANARHRFETDEHAVFLSGNGPLVDVLQAALSKD
;
A
#
# COMPACT_ATOMS: atom_id res chain seq x y z
N GLN A 1 -35.39 -4.43 -10.56
CA GLN A 1 -34.45 -5.28 -9.82
C GLN A 1 -33.83 -6.31 -10.78
N ARG A 2 -32.65 -6.00 -11.35
CA ARG A 2 -31.80 -7.00 -12.03
C ARG A 2 -30.56 -7.17 -11.14
N GLN A 3 -30.57 -8.22 -10.35
CA GLN A 3 -29.38 -8.80 -9.75
C GLN A 3 -28.46 -9.27 -10.87
N MET A 4 -27.41 -8.50 -11.15
CA MET A 4 -26.36 -8.90 -12.07
C MET A 4 -25.41 -9.80 -11.27
N CYS A 5 -25.67 -11.12 -11.31
CA CYS A 5 -24.68 -12.12 -10.91
C CYS A 5 -23.55 -12.08 -11.95
N ILE A 6 -22.49 -11.34 -11.64
CA ILE A 6 -21.19 -11.53 -12.30
C ILE A 6 -20.66 -12.86 -11.76
N ARG A 7 -20.98 -13.97 -12.46
CA ARG A 7 -20.22 -15.20 -12.34
C ARG A 7 -18.87 -14.91 -12.99
N ASP A 8 -17.86 -14.68 -12.16
CA ASP A 8 -16.45 -14.74 -12.58
C ASP A 8 -16.22 -16.11 -13.21
N ARG A 9 -16.22 -16.13 -14.55
CA ARG A 9 -15.80 -17.31 -15.31
C ARG A 9 -14.29 -17.33 -15.24
N THR A 10 -13.75 -17.97 -14.19
CA THR A 10 -12.33 -18.32 -14.12
C THR A 10 -11.99 -19.08 -15.41
N THR A 11 -11.07 -18.57 -16.19
CA THR A 11 -10.63 -19.23 -17.42
C THR A 11 -9.87 -20.51 -17.07
N ASP A 12 -9.91 -21.52 -17.94
CA ASP A 12 -9.15 -22.76 -17.72
C ASP A 12 -7.64 -22.47 -17.55
N GLN A 13 -7.16 -21.39 -18.17
CA GLN A 13 -5.79 -20.92 -18.01
C GLN A 13 -5.49 -20.43 -16.59
N GLN A 14 -6.40 -19.72 -15.95
CA GLN A 14 -6.25 -19.28 -14.55
C GLN A 14 -6.28 -20.47 -13.59
N LYS A 15 -7.16 -21.44 -13.82
CA LYS A 15 -7.21 -22.67 -12.99
C LYS A 15 -5.91 -23.45 -13.08
N ASN A 16 -5.34 -23.59 -14.28
CA ASN A 16 -4.08 -24.29 -14.46
C ASN A 16 -2.91 -23.55 -13.82
N ALA A 17 -2.92 -22.21 -13.83
CA ALA A 17 -1.94 -21.41 -13.13
C ALA A 17 -2.01 -21.66 -11.62
N TRP A 18 -3.19 -21.58 -11.00
CA TRP A 18 -3.36 -21.86 -9.57
C TRP A 18 -2.94 -23.28 -9.16
N LEU A 19 -3.29 -24.30 -9.97
CA LEU A 19 -2.85 -25.67 -9.68
C LEU A 19 -1.34 -25.78 -9.71
N LYS A 20 -0.66 -25.09 -10.62
CA LYS A 20 0.81 -25.07 -10.69
C LYS A 20 1.40 -24.35 -9.48
N GLU A 21 0.88 -23.20 -9.09
CA GLU A 21 1.29 -22.45 -7.90
C GLU A 21 1.17 -23.28 -6.63
N ILE A 22 -0.01 -23.90 -6.41
CA ILE A 22 -0.24 -24.78 -5.27
C ILE A 22 0.76 -25.93 -5.23
N SER A 23 1.00 -26.59 -6.38
CA SER A 23 1.96 -27.70 -6.47
C SER A 23 3.39 -27.25 -6.15
N ILE A 24 3.81 -26.08 -6.64
CA ILE A 24 5.12 -25.50 -6.33
C ILE A 24 5.24 -25.24 -4.83
N LEU A 25 4.24 -24.58 -4.24
CA LEU A 25 4.26 -24.22 -2.83
C LEU A 25 4.22 -25.44 -1.90
N GLN A 26 3.46 -26.48 -2.25
CA GLN A 26 3.47 -27.76 -1.51
C GLN A 26 4.85 -28.37 -1.44
N ASN A 27 5.62 -28.30 -2.52
CA ASN A 27 6.99 -28.83 -2.55
C ASN A 27 7.99 -27.92 -1.83
N GLN A 28 7.85 -26.60 -2.00
CA GLN A 28 8.82 -25.63 -1.49
C GLN A 28 8.64 -25.30 0.00
N LEU A 29 7.43 -25.50 0.55
CA LEU A 29 7.13 -25.17 1.95
C LEU A 29 7.10 -26.41 2.88
N THR A 30 7.57 -27.56 2.43
CA THR A 30 7.56 -28.80 3.21
C THR A 30 8.29 -28.68 4.54
N ASP A 31 9.37 -27.89 4.59
CA ASP A 31 10.18 -27.69 5.78
C ASP A 31 9.59 -26.64 6.76
N TYR A 32 8.43 -26.06 6.43
CA TYR A 32 7.77 -25.03 7.24
C TYR A 32 6.36 -25.43 7.62
N PRO A 33 6.15 -26.52 8.40
CA PRO A 33 4.80 -27.04 8.73
C PRO A 33 3.97 -26.09 9.58
N GLU A 34 4.61 -25.19 10.34
CA GLU A 34 3.94 -24.17 11.15
C GLU A 34 3.70 -22.86 10.38
N GLY A 35 4.16 -22.79 9.12
CA GLY A 35 3.93 -21.65 8.26
C GLY A 35 2.46 -21.59 7.81
N GLU A 36 1.89 -20.41 7.76
CA GLU A 36 0.52 -20.17 7.32
C GLU A 36 0.48 -19.49 5.97
N ILE A 37 -0.49 -19.86 5.13
CA ILE A 37 -0.56 -19.38 3.74
C ILE A 37 -1.96 -18.85 3.41
N SER A 38 -2.03 -17.75 2.67
CA SER A 38 -3.24 -17.20 2.08
C SER A 38 -3.06 -17.02 0.58
N PHE A 39 -4.02 -17.48 -0.21
CA PHE A 39 -4.06 -17.28 -1.66
C PHE A 39 -4.99 -16.15 -2.02
N GLU A 40 -4.67 -15.44 -3.11
CA GLU A 40 -5.55 -14.47 -3.74
C GLU A 40 -6.04 -13.39 -2.75
N TYR A 41 -5.13 -12.91 -1.89
CA TYR A 41 -5.49 -11.90 -0.91
C TYR A 41 -5.78 -10.57 -1.60
N THR A 42 -7.00 -10.11 -1.48
CA THR A 42 -7.42 -8.82 -2.05
C THR A 42 -7.15 -7.71 -1.04
N ILE A 43 -6.28 -6.77 -1.40
CA ILE A 43 -6.04 -5.57 -0.59
C ILE A 43 -7.32 -4.73 -0.60
N PRO A 44 -7.92 -4.46 0.58
CA PRO A 44 -9.18 -3.71 0.66
C PRO A 44 -9.08 -2.34 0.01
N ARG A 45 -10.15 -1.86 -0.65
CA ARG A 45 -10.30 -0.56 -1.31
C ARG A 45 -9.45 -0.31 -2.55
N ILE A 46 -8.27 -0.91 -2.69
CA ILE A 46 -7.38 -0.70 -3.85
C ILE A 46 -7.71 -1.72 -4.95
N GLY A 47 -8.25 -2.88 -4.56
CA GLY A 47 -8.62 -3.95 -5.49
C GLY A 47 -7.43 -4.71 -6.06
N HIS A 48 -6.20 -4.42 -5.62
CA HIS A 48 -5.04 -5.21 -5.94
C HIS A 48 -5.14 -6.57 -5.25
N ARG A 49 -4.70 -7.61 -5.93
CA ARG A 49 -4.75 -8.97 -5.44
C ARG A 49 -3.34 -9.56 -5.45
N ILE A 50 -2.93 -10.04 -4.29
CA ILE A 50 -1.63 -10.70 -4.10
C ILE A 50 -1.86 -12.18 -4.31
N ASP A 51 -1.10 -12.81 -5.20
CA ASP A 51 -1.27 -14.22 -5.52
C ASP A 51 -1.13 -15.10 -4.29
N THR A 52 -0.06 -14.92 -3.52
CA THR A 52 0.18 -15.70 -2.30
C THR A 52 0.85 -14.87 -1.21
N ILE A 53 0.37 -15.03 0.01
CA ILE A 53 1.01 -14.53 1.24
C ILE A 53 1.38 -15.72 2.10
N CYS A 54 2.64 -15.78 2.53
CA CYS A 54 3.10 -16.75 3.53
C CYS A 54 3.54 -16.01 4.79
N ILE A 55 3.11 -16.49 5.96
CA ILE A 55 3.60 -16.00 7.26
C ILE A 55 4.38 -17.13 7.91
N ILE A 56 5.68 -16.93 8.09
CA ILE A 56 6.59 -17.91 8.66
C ILE A 56 7.47 -17.18 9.68
N ASP A 57 7.49 -17.66 10.92
CA ASP A 57 8.22 -17.05 12.05
C ASP A 57 7.95 -15.53 12.20
N GLY A 58 6.70 -15.13 11.97
CA GLY A 58 6.25 -13.74 12.08
C GLY A 58 6.66 -12.83 10.91
N ILE A 59 7.42 -13.33 9.95
CA ILE A 59 7.82 -12.61 8.74
C ILE A 59 6.78 -12.84 7.65
N ILE A 60 6.45 -11.79 6.92
CA ILE A 60 5.42 -11.80 5.87
C ILE A 60 6.10 -11.85 4.51
N PHE A 61 5.94 -12.95 3.80
CA PHE A 61 6.43 -13.15 2.43
C PHE A 61 5.27 -12.90 1.45
N LEU A 62 5.49 -12.02 0.48
CA LEU A 62 4.53 -11.66 -0.57
C LEU A 62 5.02 -12.24 -1.89
N LEU A 63 4.32 -13.24 -2.41
CA LEU A 63 4.73 -13.93 -3.63
C LEU A 63 3.83 -13.51 -4.80
N GLU A 64 4.45 -13.08 -5.88
CA GLU A 64 3.82 -12.78 -7.16
C GLU A 64 4.31 -13.79 -8.20
N PHE A 65 3.40 -14.62 -8.70
CA PHE A 65 3.72 -15.68 -9.65
C PHE A 65 3.64 -15.21 -11.10
N LYS A 66 4.65 -15.52 -11.86
CA LYS A 66 4.71 -15.33 -13.32
C LYS A 66 4.84 -16.71 -13.97
N VAL A 67 3.70 -17.42 -14.02
CA VAL A 67 3.62 -18.79 -14.53
C VAL A 67 4.01 -18.83 -16.01
N GLY A 68 4.94 -19.70 -16.38
CA GLY A 68 5.49 -19.83 -17.72
C GLY A 68 6.52 -18.75 -18.10
N SER A 69 6.85 -17.85 -17.20
CA SER A 69 7.87 -16.83 -17.44
C SER A 69 9.26 -17.34 -17.05
N SER A 70 10.24 -17.07 -17.94
CA SER A 70 11.66 -17.27 -17.65
C SER A 70 12.40 -15.99 -17.27
N LYS A 71 11.69 -14.83 -17.20
CA LYS A 71 12.29 -13.53 -16.97
C LYS A 71 11.70 -12.83 -15.74
N TYR A 72 12.58 -12.18 -15.00
CA TYR A 72 12.23 -11.23 -13.96
C TYR A 72 12.11 -9.84 -14.57
N THR A 73 10.94 -9.23 -14.47
CA THR A 73 10.67 -7.93 -15.12
C THR A 73 10.53 -6.84 -14.07
N LYS A 74 11.00 -5.65 -14.41
CA LYS A 74 10.82 -4.49 -13.54
C LYS A 74 9.35 -4.25 -13.16
N ASN A 75 8.42 -4.52 -14.06
CA ASN A 75 6.99 -4.38 -13.77
C ASN A 75 6.51 -5.34 -12.68
N ALA A 76 7.06 -6.58 -12.63
CA ALA A 76 6.75 -7.53 -11.57
C ALA A 76 7.37 -7.09 -10.23
N ASP A 77 8.60 -6.54 -10.27
CA ASP A 77 9.26 -5.99 -9.09
C ASP A 77 8.48 -4.79 -8.53
N ASP A 78 8.09 -3.85 -9.40
CA ASP A 78 7.29 -2.68 -9.02
C ASP A 78 5.95 -3.14 -8.42
N GLN A 79 5.27 -4.12 -9.04
CA GLN A 79 3.99 -4.66 -8.58
C GLN A 79 4.06 -5.25 -7.17
N VAL A 80 5.01 -6.15 -6.91
CA VAL A 80 5.13 -6.79 -5.59
C VAL A 80 5.64 -5.81 -4.53
N THR A 81 6.42 -4.81 -4.92
CA THR A 81 6.87 -3.73 -4.05
C THR A 81 5.70 -2.83 -3.64
N ASP A 82 4.82 -2.48 -4.58
CA ASP A 82 3.62 -1.69 -4.29
C ASP A 82 2.71 -2.42 -3.29
N TYR A 83 2.54 -3.75 -3.41
CA TYR A 83 1.81 -4.54 -2.43
C TYR A 83 2.43 -4.47 -1.02
N ALA A 84 3.76 -4.58 -0.95
CA ALA A 84 4.47 -4.48 0.33
C ALA A 84 4.30 -3.09 0.96
N LEU A 85 4.37 -2.03 0.15
CA LEU A 85 4.16 -0.65 0.60
C LEU A 85 2.73 -0.43 1.09
N ASP A 86 1.73 -0.91 0.35
CA ASP A 86 0.32 -0.81 0.73
C ASP A 86 0.04 -1.50 2.07
N LEU A 87 0.54 -2.71 2.24
CA LEU A 87 0.40 -3.43 3.50
C LEU A 87 1.18 -2.75 4.63
N LYS A 88 2.38 -2.28 4.37
CA LYS A 88 3.23 -1.62 5.36
C LYS A 88 2.59 -0.37 5.95
N TYR A 89 2.01 0.46 5.09
CA TYR A 89 1.50 1.77 5.52
C TYR A 89 0.03 1.74 5.93
N PHE A 90 -0.75 0.78 5.45
CA PHE A 90 -2.20 0.79 5.64
C PHE A 90 -2.78 -0.41 6.38
N HIS A 91 -2.00 -1.49 6.55
CA HIS A 91 -2.45 -2.69 7.25
C HIS A 91 -1.83 -2.77 8.65
N GLU A 92 -2.67 -2.72 9.69
CA GLU A 92 -2.23 -2.55 11.08
C GLU A 92 -1.23 -3.63 11.54
N ALA A 93 -1.50 -4.89 11.25
CA ALA A 93 -0.62 -6.00 11.64
C ALA A 93 0.66 -6.13 10.77
N SER A 94 0.83 -5.30 9.74
CA SER A 94 2.02 -5.31 8.87
C SER A 94 2.99 -4.17 9.19
N LYS A 95 2.56 -3.14 9.92
CA LYS A 95 3.33 -1.89 10.14
C LYS A 95 4.74 -2.11 10.69
N ASP A 96 4.87 -2.97 11.70
CA ASP A 96 6.14 -3.19 12.39
C ASP A 96 6.82 -4.50 11.99
N ARG A 97 6.31 -5.19 10.97
CA ARG A 97 6.79 -6.49 10.48
C ARG A 97 7.77 -6.37 9.33
N TYR A 98 8.56 -7.41 9.15
CA TYR A 98 9.32 -7.59 7.92
C TYR A 98 8.40 -8.07 6.81
N LEU A 99 8.44 -7.38 5.67
CA LEU A 99 7.74 -7.76 4.45
C LEU A 99 8.77 -8.09 3.39
N ILE A 100 8.67 -9.28 2.83
CA ILE A 100 9.62 -9.81 1.86
C ILE A 100 8.90 -10.05 0.54
N PRO A 101 8.95 -9.08 -0.38
CA PRO A 101 8.42 -9.26 -1.73
C PRO A 101 9.24 -10.29 -2.50
N ILE A 102 8.56 -11.21 -3.19
CA ILE A 102 9.19 -12.26 -4.00
C ILE A 102 8.48 -12.34 -5.36
N VAL A 103 9.25 -12.22 -6.44
CA VAL A 103 8.77 -12.52 -7.79
C VAL A 103 9.17 -13.94 -8.15
N VAL A 104 8.17 -14.79 -8.44
CA VAL A 104 8.40 -16.18 -8.82
C VAL A 104 8.20 -16.34 -10.33
N ALA A 105 9.30 -16.38 -11.09
CA ALA A 105 9.26 -16.75 -12.51
C ALA A 105 9.44 -18.28 -12.62
N THR A 106 8.35 -19.01 -12.92
CA THR A 106 8.36 -20.48 -12.80
C THR A 106 9.36 -21.20 -13.70
N GLU A 107 9.78 -20.59 -14.81
CA GLU A 107 10.79 -21.08 -15.74
C GLU A 107 12.07 -20.23 -15.70
N GLY A 108 12.18 -19.35 -14.67
CA GLY A 108 13.33 -18.49 -14.49
C GLY A 108 14.58 -19.24 -14.00
N ALA A 109 15.73 -18.70 -14.32
CA ALA A 109 16.98 -19.21 -13.75
C ALA A 109 17.06 -18.89 -12.25
N VAL A 110 17.62 -19.80 -11.47
CA VAL A 110 17.87 -19.60 -10.05
C VAL A 110 18.81 -18.40 -9.88
N GLN A 111 18.43 -17.45 -9.05
CA GLN A 111 19.22 -16.26 -8.73
C GLN A 111 19.85 -16.39 -7.35
N PRO A 112 21.03 -15.79 -7.12
CA PRO A 112 21.59 -15.68 -5.78
C PRO A 112 20.66 -14.89 -4.87
N VAL A 113 20.40 -15.40 -3.67
CA VAL A 113 19.58 -14.71 -2.68
C VAL A 113 20.42 -13.65 -1.99
N SER A 114 20.04 -12.38 -2.14
CA SER A 114 20.65 -11.25 -1.44
C SER A 114 19.57 -10.40 -0.81
N ILE A 115 19.49 -10.42 0.52
CA ILE A 115 18.45 -9.70 1.26
C ILE A 115 18.96 -8.31 1.59
N GLN A 116 18.36 -7.32 0.94
CA GLN A 116 18.65 -5.91 1.15
C GLN A 116 17.40 -5.22 1.70
N LEU A 117 17.47 -4.76 2.93
CA LEU A 117 16.34 -4.06 3.58
C LEU A 117 16.35 -2.58 3.23
N MET A 118 15.17 -2.06 2.96
CA MET A 118 14.88 -0.64 2.96
C MET A 118 14.66 -0.13 4.41
N HIS A 119 14.48 1.18 4.59
CA HIS A 119 14.39 1.79 5.92
C HIS A 119 13.21 1.33 6.78
N ASP A 120 12.19 0.76 6.17
CA ASP A 120 10.88 0.43 6.79
C ASP A 120 10.62 -1.07 6.93
N LYS A 121 11.67 -1.90 7.01
CA LYS A 121 11.60 -3.36 7.10
C LYS A 121 10.97 -4.03 5.87
N ILE A 122 10.98 -3.41 4.72
CA ILE A 122 10.65 -4.05 3.44
C ILE A 122 11.97 -4.43 2.77
N SER A 123 12.09 -5.64 2.24
CA SER A 123 13.25 -5.98 1.41
C SER A 123 13.07 -5.50 -0.03
N MET A 124 14.18 -5.35 -0.75
CA MET A 124 14.13 -5.34 -2.21
C MET A 124 13.52 -6.65 -2.70
N PRO A 125 12.79 -6.66 -3.83
CA PRO A 125 12.21 -7.88 -4.37
C PRO A 125 13.23 -8.99 -4.57
N LEU A 126 12.92 -10.19 -4.08
CA LEU A 126 13.71 -11.37 -4.33
C LEU A 126 13.21 -12.06 -5.60
N HIS A 127 14.15 -12.61 -6.38
CA HIS A 127 13.83 -13.33 -7.61
C HIS A 127 13.98 -14.83 -7.39
N CYS A 128 12.89 -15.57 -7.50
CA CYS A 128 12.86 -17.02 -7.31
C CYS A 128 12.36 -17.74 -8.57
N SER A 129 12.95 -18.90 -8.85
CA SER A 129 12.35 -19.90 -9.72
C SER A 129 11.37 -20.78 -8.91
N GLN A 130 10.67 -21.68 -9.58
CA GLN A 130 9.85 -22.69 -8.91
C GLN A 130 10.60 -23.59 -7.92
N GLU A 131 11.94 -23.63 -7.98
CA GLU A 131 12.80 -24.51 -7.18
C GLU A 131 13.57 -23.77 -6.07
N SER A 132 13.50 -22.44 -6.00
CA SER A 132 14.34 -21.64 -5.11
C SER A 132 13.59 -20.83 -4.05
N ILE A 133 12.27 -21.00 -3.93
CA ILE A 133 11.46 -20.28 -2.92
C ILE A 133 11.91 -20.68 -1.52
N ALA A 134 12.06 -21.98 -1.24
CA ALA A 134 12.53 -22.48 0.06
C ALA A 134 13.90 -21.89 0.43
N THR A 135 14.81 -21.81 -0.54
CA THR A 135 16.15 -21.23 -0.33
C THR A 135 16.05 -19.75 0.08
N ALA A 136 15.19 -18.98 -0.58
CA ALA A 136 14.96 -17.57 -0.25
C ALA A 136 14.36 -17.38 1.16
N ILE A 137 13.39 -18.23 1.52
CA ILE A 137 12.80 -18.23 2.85
C ILE A 137 13.83 -18.59 3.91
N THR A 138 14.57 -19.69 3.73
CA THR A 138 15.63 -20.12 4.67
C THR A 138 16.69 -19.04 4.87
N ALA A 139 17.16 -18.44 3.77
CA ALA A 139 18.14 -17.36 3.83
C ALA A 139 17.58 -16.14 4.59
N THR A 140 16.32 -15.80 4.39
CA THR A 140 15.65 -14.72 5.12
C THR A 140 15.55 -14.99 6.60
N LEU A 141 15.06 -16.17 6.99
CA LEU A 141 14.89 -16.58 8.39
C LEU A 141 16.23 -16.74 9.14
N SER A 142 17.33 -16.96 8.42
CA SER A 142 18.66 -17.03 9.04
C SER A 142 19.20 -15.68 9.53
N ILE A 143 18.66 -14.56 9.02
CA ILE A 143 19.15 -13.21 9.34
C ILE A 143 18.08 -12.28 9.90
N LEU A 144 16.81 -12.57 9.66
CA LEU A 144 15.70 -11.75 10.14
C LEU A 144 14.84 -12.56 11.11
N HIS A 145 14.45 -11.92 12.21
CA HIS A 145 13.58 -12.50 13.23
C HIS A 145 12.48 -11.50 13.57
N ASP A 146 11.27 -11.99 13.79
CA ASP A 146 10.15 -11.16 14.22
C ASP A 146 9.32 -11.90 15.29
N ALA A 147 8.42 -11.19 15.96
CA ALA A 147 7.53 -11.79 16.92
C ALA A 147 6.50 -12.71 16.21
N PRO A 148 6.03 -13.80 16.84
CA PRO A 148 5.02 -14.67 16.24
C PRO A 148 3.81 -13.89 15.75
N LEU A 149 3.27 -14.29 14.60
CA LEU A 149 2.08 -13.71 13.99
C LEU A 149 1.30 -14.82 13.31
N SER A 150 0.03 -15.01 13.67
CA SER A 150 -0.85 -15.93 12.97
C SER A 150 -1.52 -15.25 11.78
N LEU A 151 -1.80 -16.03 10.73
CA LEU A 151 -2.52 -15.56 9.56
C LEU A 151 -3.91 -15.03 9.92
N SER A 152 -4.60 -15.69 10.85
CA SER A 152 -5.92 -15.25 11.31
C SER A 152 -5.88 -13.88 11.99
N THR A 153 -4.89 -13.63 12.83
CA THR A 153 -4.68 -12.31 13.45
C THR A 153 -4.35 -11.27 12.39
N TRP A 154 -3.50 -11.64 11.44
CA TRP A 154 -3.11 -10.74 10.35
C TRP A 154 -4.28 -10.41 9.43
N GLN A 155 -5.04 -11.39 8.96
CA GLN A 155 -6.18 -11.17 8.05
C GLN A 155 -7.31 -10.35 8.67
N ASN A 156 -7.52 -10.46 9.99
CA ASN A 156 -8.56 -9.71 10.70
C ASN A 156 -8.08 -8.33 11.17
N ALA A 157 -6.82 -7.99 10.97
CA ALA A 157 -6.30 -6.69 11.33
C ALA A 157 -6.91 -5.59 10.45
N ARG A 158 -6.99 -4.41 11.02
CA ARG A 158 -7.60 -3.27 10.34
C ARG A 158 -6.75 -2.84 9.15
N TYR A 159 -7.41 -2.69 7.99
CA TYR A 159 -6.84 -2.00 6.84
C TYR A 159 -7.45 -0.59 6.77
N ALA A 160 -6.62 0.42 6.92
CA ALA A 160 -7.08 1.80 7.05
C ALA A 160 -6.19 2.72 6.19
N PRO A 161 -6.43 2.74 4.88
CA PRO A 161 -5.80 3.70 3.99
C PRO A 161 -6.23 5.12 4.34
N THR A 162 -5.44 6.11 3.92
CA THR A 162 -5.88 7.50 3.97
C THR A 162 -7.22 7.66 3.25
N PRO A 163 -8.13 8.49 3.76
CA PRO A 163 -9.39 8.77 3.09
C PRO A 163 -9.15 9.17 1.64
N THR A 164 -10.02 8.73 0.75
CA THR A 164 -9.98 9.20 -0.63
C THR A 164 -10.19 10.71 -0.64
N ILE A 165 -9.66 11.38 -1.66
CA ILE A 165 -9.77 12.82 -1.79
C ILE A 165 -11.23 13.27 -1.86
N ILE A 166 -12.11 12.40 -2.36
CA ILE A 166 -13.57 12.64 -2.44
C ILE A 166 -14.19 12.61 -1.04
N GLU A 167 -13.89 11.55 -0.26
CA GLU A 167 -14.37 11.43 1.13
C GLU A 167 -13.90 12.60 1.98
N ALA A 168 -12.63 13.01 1.79
CA ALA A 168 -12.07 14.16 2.47
C ALA A 168 -12.72 15.49 2.07
N ALA A 169 -12.95 15.70 0.79
CA ALA A 169 -13.61 16.91 0.28
C ALA A 169 -15.05 17.00 0.80
N GLN A 170 -15.81 15.90 0.75
CA GLN A 170 -17.18 15.85 1.27
C GLN A 170 -17.24 16.13 2.78
N ALA A 171 -16.29 15.56 3.55
CA ALA A 171 -16.24 15.81 4.98
C ALA A 171 -15.92 17.27 5.31
N MET A 172 -14.97 17.87 4.59
CA MET A 172 -14.64 19.29 4.74
C MET A 172 -15.84 20.18 4.42
N TYR A 173 -16.57 19.85 3.38
CA TYR A 173 -17.78 20.58 3.00
C TYR A 173 -18.86 20.52 4.08
N ARG A 174 -19.03 19.37 4.73
CA ARG A 174 -19.96 19.16 5.86
C ARG A 174 -19.46 19.69 7.21
N ASN A 175 -18.40 20.49 7.22
CA ASN A 175 -17.75 21.00 8.44
C ASN A 175 -17.14 19.93 9.36
N HIS A 176 -16.92 18.71 8.87
CA HIS A 176 -16.19 17.70 9.60
C HIS A 176 -14.68 17.88 9.42
N SER A 177 -13.92 17.61 10.48
CA SER A 177 -12.46 17.62 10.40
C SER A 177 -11.99 16.43 9.58
N VAL A 178 -11.01 16.64 8.68
CA VAL A 178 -10.33 15.53 7.97
C VAL A 178 -9.66 14.57 8.95
N TYR A 179 -9.29 15.05 10.13
CA TYR A 179 -8.76 14.24 11.22
C TYR A 179 -9.76 13.20 11.75
N ASP A 180 -11.07 13.51 11.71
CA ASP A 180 -12.11 12.57 12.15
C ASP A 180 -12.26 11.40 11.16
N LEU A 181 -11.88 11.60 9.91
CA LEU A 181 -11.89 10.57 8.87
C LEU A 181 -10.63 9.72 8.87
N SER A 182 -9.48 10.31 9.13
CA SER A 182 -8.21 9.58 9.21
C SER A 182 -8.00 9.04 10.64
N ARG A 183 -8.84 8.07 11.03
CA ARG A 183 -8.74 7.39 12.33
C ARG A 183 -7.49 6.50 12.51
N ASN A 184 -6.50 6.63 11.63
CA ASN A 184 -5.23 5.92 11.73
C ASN A 184 -4.20 6.82 12.39
N ASP A 185 -3.66 6.40 13.51
CA ASP A 185 -2.70 7.17 14.30
C ASP A 185 -1.49 7.67 13.49
N ALA A 186 -0.93 6.85 12.61
CA ALA A 186 0.22 7.24 11.79
C ALA A 186 -0.15 8.25 10.68
N GLY A 187 -1.26 8.05 9.98
CA GLY A 187 -1.73 8.95 8.92
C GLY A 187 -2.19 10.30 9.50
N ALA A 188 -2.89 10.29 10.63
CA ALA A 188 -3.34 11.50 11.32
C ALA A 188 -2.16 12.29 11.87
N GLN A 189 -1.16 11.62 12.47
CA GLN A 189 0.04 12.27 13.00
C GLN A 189 0.86 12.91 11.87
N ASN A 190 1.08 12.21 10.75
CA ASN A 190 1.80 12.74 9.61
C ASN A 190 1.07 13.92 8.96
N LEU A 191 -0.25 13.84 8.80
CA LEU A 191 -1.06 14.94 8.27
C LEU A 191 -0.99 16.15 9.19
N THR A 192 -1.10 15.94 10.51
CA THR A 192 -0.98 17.00 11.51
C THR A 192 0.39 17.66 11.46
N ALA A 193 1.48 16.88 11.52
CA ALA A 193 2.85 17.39 11.48
C ALA A 193 3.11 18.17 10.19
N THR A 194 2.68 17.66 9.05
CA THR A 194 2.81 18.31 7.73
C THR A 194 2.02 19.63 7.71
N THR A 195 0.77 19.62 8.14
CA THR A 195 -0.08 20.81 8.19
C THR A 195 0.52 21.88 9.11
N MET A 196 1.00 21.49 10.29
CA MET A 196 1.65 22.42 11.22
C MET A 196 2.93 23.03 10.65
N ALA A 197 3.77 22.23 9.98
CA ALA A 197 4.99 22.71 9.35
C ALA A 197 4.70 23.72 8.26
N ILE A 198 3.73 23.45 7.39
CA ILE A 198 3.34 24.36 6.29
C ILE A 198 2.74 25.65 6.85
N ASN A 199 1.85 25.55 7.85
CA ASN A 199 1.27 26.73 8.48
C ASN A 199 2.36 27.65 9.09
N ARG A 200 3.38 27.10 9.76
CA ARG A 200 4.51 27.89 10.26
C ARG A 200 5.26 28.63 9.14
N ILE A 201 5.46 27.96 8.01
CA ILE A 201 6.12 28.58 6.83
C ILE A 201 5.26 29.73 6.30
N ILE A 202 3.95 29.52 6.14
CA ILE A 202 3.01 30.56 5.68
C ILE A 202 3.04 31.75 6.65
N ASP A 203 2.92 31.51 7.94
CA ASP A 203 2.91 32.59 8.96
C ASP A 203 4.25 33.35 9.01
N HIS A 204 5.39 32.63 8.84
CA HIS A 204 6.68 33.24 8.71
C HIS A 204 6.77 34.15 7.48
N CYS A 205 6.40 33.64 6.29
CA CYS A 205 6.43 34.40 5.05
C CYS A 205 5.54 35.66 5.12
N LYS A 206 4.37 35.56 5.73
CA LYS A 206 3.50 36.71 5.97
C LYS A 206 4.16 37.75 6.87
N ARG A 207 4.68 37.29 8.01
CA ARG A 207 5.27 38.18 9.01
C ARG A 207 6.47 38.98 8.48
N PHE A 208 7.25 38.37 7.59
CA PHE A 208 8.46 38.97 7.03
C PHE A 208 8.28 39.49 5.61
N HIS A 209 7.04 39.46 5.07
CA HIS A 209 6.72 39.82 3.67
C HIS A 209 7.57 39.09 2.61
N GLU A 210 7.84 37.79 2.88
CA GLU A 210 8.63 36.93 2.01
C GLU A 210 7.73 36.03 1.16
N LYS A 211 8.28 35.48 0.07
CA LYS A 211 7.64 34.44 -0.74
C LYS A 211 8.26 33.09 -0.40
N GLY A 212 7.43 32.11 -0.09
CA GLY A 212 7.88 30.75 0.24
C GLY A 212 7.42 29.72 -0.78
N ILE A 213 8.26 28.72 -1.05
CA ILE A 213 7.90 27.52 -1.81
C ILE A 213 8.12 26.32 -0.88
N CYS A 214 7.11 25.48 -0.76
CA CYS A 214 7.16 24.27 0.05
C CYS A 214 6.89 23.05 -0.81
N PHE A 215 7.80 22.07 -0.83
CA PHE A 215 7.62 20.80 -1.52
C PHE A 215 7.23 19.71 -0.52
N ILE A 216 6.09 19.05 -0.76
CA ILE A 216 5.62 17.91 0.03
C ILE A 216 5.97 16.63 -0.73
N THR A 217 6.83 15.81 -0.15
CA THR A 217 7.21 14.51 -0.70
C THR A 217 6.63 13.37 0.13
N GLY A 218 6.50 12.21 -0.44
CA GLY A 218 5.99 11.00 0.23
C GLY A 218 5.56 9.93 -0.77
N VAL A 219 5.37 8.72 -0.28
CA VAL A 219 4.91 7.57 -1.10
C VAL A 219 3.52 7.80 -1.70
N PRO A 220 3.14 7.10 -2.77
CA PRO A 220 1.76 7.08 -3.24
C PRO A 220 0.78 6.79 -2.10
N GLY A 221 -0.37 7.46 -2.08
CA GLY A 221 -1.36 7.27 -1.00
C GLY A 221 -1.05 7.93 0.35
N ALA A 222 0.12 8.53 0.56
CA ALA A 222 0.50 9.18 1.83
C ALA A 222 -0.28 10.47 2.19
N GLY A 223 -1.31 10.82 1.44
CA GLY A 223 -2.18 11.97 1.75
C GLY A 223 -1.63 13.33 1.36
N LYS A 224 -0.62 13.43 0.46
CA LYS A 224 -0.05 14.73 0.01
C LYS A 224 -1.11 15.71 -0.51
N THR A 225 -1.97 15.24 -1.39
CA THR A 225 -3.07 16.04 -1.96
C THR A 225 -4.10 16.42 -0.89
N LEU A 226 -4.34 15.52 0.06
CA LEU A 226 -5.22 15.74 1.20
C LEU A 226 -4.68 16.84 2.11
N ALA A 227 -3.37 16.86 2.38
CA ALA A 227 -2.71 17.92 3.17
C ALA A 227 -2.90 19.29 2.49
N GLY A 228 -2.68 19.37 1.17
CA GLY A 228 -2.87 20.60 0.41
C GLY A 228 -4.32 21.10 0.45
N LEU A 229 -5.29 20.20 0.24
CA LEU A 229 -6.72 20.53 0.30
C LEU A 229 -7.14 20.99 1.69
N ASN A 230 -6.66 20.30 2.74
CA ASN A 230 -6.95 20.66 4.14
C ASN A 230 -6.43 22.06 4.50
N ILE A 231 -5.21 22.40 4.08
CA ILE A 231 -4.59 23.71 4.32
C ILE A 231 -5.37 24.79 3.58
N ALA A 232 -5.68 24.56 2.29
CA ALA A 232 -6.45 25.53 1.49
C ALA A 232 -7.82 25.80 2.12
N ASN A 233 -8.54 24.77 2.55
CA ASN A 233 -9.85 24.91 3.20
C ASN A 233 -9.77 25.59 4.57
N ALA A 234 -8.79 25.24 5.40
CA ALA A 234 -8.59 25.84 6.72
C ALA A 234 -8.28 27.33 6.61
N ARG A 235 -7.41 27.72 5.69
CA ARG A 235 -7.02 29.13 5.46
C ARG A 235 -8.16 29.96 4.86
N HIS A 236 -8.97 29.36 4.00
CA HIS A 236 -10.13 30.04 3.43
C HIS A 236 -11.21 30.40 4.47
N ARG A 237 -11.33 29.63 5.56
CA ARG A 237 -12.37 29.81 6.58
C ARG A 237 -12.02 30.83 7.68
N PHE A 238 -10.75 30.93 8.02
CA PHE A 238 -10.36 31.65 9.25
C PHE A 238 -9.87 33.08 9.02
N GLU A 239 -9.51 33.47 7.80
CA GLU A 239 -9.02 34.81 7.52
C GLU A 239 -9.66 35.38 6.25
N THR A 240 -10.44 36.46 6.41
CA THR A 240 -11.18 37.12 5.33
C THR A 240 -10.27 37.70 4.23
N ASP A 241 -9.00 37.94 4.51
CA ASP A 241 -8.03 38.50 3.58
C ASP A 241 -7.12 37.44 2.92
N GLU A 242 -7.29 36.14 3.26
CA GLU A 242 -6.54 35.04 2.64
C GLU A 242 -7.38 34.33 1.58
N HIS A 243 -6.90 34.36 0.35
CA HIS A 243 -7.44 33.59 -0.76
C HIS A 243 -6.55 32.37 -1.02
N ALA A 244 -6.81 31.27 -0.30
CA ALA A 244 -6.14 30.00 -0.58
C ALA A 244 -6.80 29.34 -1.79
N VAL A 245 -6.01 28.99 -2.81
CA VAL A 245 -6.49 28.32 -4.02
C VAL A 245 -5.81 26.98 -4.14
N PHE A 246 -6.61 25.93 -4.33
CA PHE A 246 -6.11 24.58 -4.64
C PHE A 246 -6.09 24.40 -6.16
N LEU A 247 -4.89 24.25 -6.73
CA LEU A 247 -4.70 23.99 -8.16
C LEU A 247 -4.25 22.55 -8.39
N SER A 248 -4.90 21.87 -9.32
CA SER A 248 -4.51 20.52 -9.73
C SER A 248 -4.34 20.46 -11.23
N GLY A 249 -3.23 19.87 -11.69
CA GLY A 249 -3.01 19.56 -13.11
C GLY A 249 -3.76 18.31 -13.58
N ASN A 250 -4.43 17.59 -12.67
CA ASN A 250 -5.23 16.41 -12.97
C ASN A 250 -6.69 16.82 -13.22
N GLY A 251 -7.04 17.09 -14.49
CA GLY A 251 -8.40 17.49 -14.91
C GLY A 251 -9.48 16.54 -14.39
N PRO A 252 -9.39 15.22 -14.60
CA PRO A 252 -10.35 14.26 -14.09
C PRO A 252 -10.58 14.35 -12.57
N LEU A 253 -9.54 14.64 -11.79
CA LEU A 253 -9.68 14.86 -10.34
C LEU A 253 -10.49 16.12 -10.03
N VAL A 254 -10.26 17.19 -10.76
CA VAL A 254 -11.02 18.45 -10.60
C VAL A 254 -12.48 18.24 -10.91
N ASP A 255 -12.79 17.53 -12.01
CA ASP A 255 -14.17 17.23 -12.42
C ASP A 255 -14.91 16.40 -11.35
N VAL A 256 -14.24 15.38 -10.81
CA VAL A 256 -14.80 14.53 -9.75
C VAL A 256 -15.04 15.32 -8.47
N LEU A 257 -14.09 16.19 -8.07
CA LEU A 257 -14.25 17.05 -6.89
C LEU A 257 -15.40 18.04 -7.08
N GLN A 258 -15.51 18.68 -8.23
CA GLN A 258 -16.61 19.59 -8.55
C GLN A 258 -17.96 18.86 -8.52
N ALA A 259 -18.04 17.67 -9.15
CA ALA A 259 -19.24 16.85 -9.14
C ALA A 259 -19.64 16.37 -7.73
N ALA A 260 -18.67 16.08 -6.87
CA ALA A 260 -18.91 15.66 -5.49
C ALA A 260 -19.38 16.80 -4.59
N LEU A 261 -18.87 18.01 -4.83
CA LEU A 261 -19.20 19.22 -4.05
C LEU A 261 -20.46 19.94 -4.54
N SER A 262 -20.93 19.68 -5.77
CA SER A 262 -22.12 20.31 -6.36
C SER A 262 -23.40 19.50 -6.16
N LYS A 263 -23.35 18.33 -5.51
CA LYS A 263 -24.52 17.45 -5.27
C LYS A 263 -25.25 17.68 -3.93
N ASP A 264 -24.79 18.64 -3.15
CA ASP A 264 -25.43 19.14 -1.93
C ASP A 264 -25.86 20.60 -2.16
#